data_e3ce7a6bb1dd0a0d4d2489c46056575e
#
_entry.id   e3ce7a6bb1dd0a0d4d2489c46056575e
#
_cell.length_a   1.000
_cell.length_b   1.000
_cell.length_c   1.000
_cell.angle_alpha   90.00
_cell.angle_beta   90.00
_cell.angle_gamma   90.00
#
_symmetry.space_group_name_H-M   'P 1'
#
loop_
_entity.id
_entity.type
_entity.pdbx_description
1 polymer ?
#
loop_
_entity_poly.entity_id
_entity_poly.type
_entity_poly.pdbx_seq_one_letter_code
_entity_poly.pdbx_strand_id
1 'polypeptide(L)'
;MSDPYESAQVFIGIDPGPKTFGLIVYAVKKGEALGTVVLADGKADPIRARSVIAALAADHPIVVLEHTHPGPPSWSMVHTSVQLGRIWEYAAIKEVQVWPAHRKKVKALLGNSDSAIRRSICELHGYDPDTLHPRHEGRLHGVSSHAWQALAAVLYHIHFNHHPITERTA
;
A
#
# COMPACT_ATOMS: atom_id res chain seq x y z
N MET A 1 25.55 13.39 15.70
CA MET A 1 25.76 13.15 14.27
C MET A 1 24.73 12.12 13.85
N SER A 2 23.78 12.51 13.01
CA SER A 2 22.81 11.58 12.44
C SER A 2 23.55 10.64 11.49
N ASP A 3 23.28 9.32 11.65
CA ASP A 3 23.86 8.29 10.79
C ASP A 3 23.48 8.58 9.33
N PRO A 4 24.43 8.82 8.44
CA PRO A 4 24.13 9.05 7.03
C PRO A 4 23.54 7.82 6.32
N TYR A 5 23.56 6.65 6.99
CA TYR A 5 23.06 5.36 6.49
C TYR A 5 21.71 4.95 7.09
N GLU A 6 20.98 5.87 7.73
CA GLU A 6 19.61 5.55 8.17
C GLU A 6 18.82 5.03 6.97
N SER A 7 18.53 3.73 7.00
CA SER A 7 17.89 3.00 5.90
C SER A 7 16.48 3.53 5.64
N ALA A 8 16.06 3.54 4.38
CA ALA A 8 14.68 3.82 4.06
C ALA A 8 13.76 2.75 4.66
N GLN A 9 12.63 3.16 5.24
CA GLN A 9 11.58 2.22 5.62
C GLN A 9 10.83 1.78 4.35
N VAL A 10 10.75 0.47 4.14
CA VAL A 10 10.06 -0.13 2.99
C VAL A 10 8.70 -0.68 3.40
N PHE A 11 7.67 -0.37 2.62
CA PHE A 11 6.32 -0.89 2.77
C PHE A 11 5.92 -1.67 1.53
N ILE A 12 5.24 -2.80 1.73
CA ILE A 12 4.63 -3.58 0.66
C ILE A 12 3.12 -3.43 0.82
N GLY A 13 2.50 -2.65 -0.04
CA GLY A 13 1.05 -2.44 -0.05
C GLY A 13 0.35 -3.49 -0.92
N ILE A 14 -0.72 -4.06 -0.40
CA ILE A 14 -1.49 -5.11 -1.10
C ILE A 14 -2.99 -4.82 -0.98
N ASP A 15 -3.66 -4.67 -2.12
CA ASP A 15 -5.14 -4.68 -2.25
C ASP A 15 -5.58 -5.99 -2.90
N PRO A 16 -5.95 -7.00 -2.11
CA PRO A 16 -6.35 -8.29 -2.64
C PRO A 16 -7.83 -8.30 -3.00
N GLY A 17 -8.13 -8.42 -4.28
CA GLY A 17 -9.47 -8.72 -4.75
C GLY A 17 -9.60 -10.16 -5.24
N PRO A 18 -10.83 -10.66 -5.48
CA PRO A 18 -11.04 -12.05 -5.91
C PRO A 18 -10.55 -12.32 -7.33
N LYS A 19 -10.53 -11.30 -8.17
CA LYS A 19 -10.11 -11.37 -9.59
C LYS A 19 -8.99 -10.40 -9.91
N THR A 20 -8.82 -9.36 -9.09
CA THR A 20 -7.90 -8.26 -9.30
C THR A 20 -7.02 -8.08 -8.08
N PHE A 21 -5.84 -7.52 -8.28
CA PHE A 21 -4.82 -7.44 -7.25
C PHE A 21 -3.97 -6.18 -7.47
N GLY A 22 -3.83 -5.38 -6.43
CA GLY A 22 -2.89 -4.27 -6.39
C GLY A 22 -1.70 -4.65 -5.52
N LEU A 23 -0.49 -4.52 -6.05
CA LEU A 23 0.75 -4.77 -5.33
C LEU A 23 1.74 -3.65 -5.63
N ILE A 24 2.16 -2.96 -4.58
CA ILE A 24 3.13 -1.89 -4.67
C ILE A 24 4.25 -2.07 -3.64
N VAL A 25 5.40 -1.48 -3.93
CA VAL A 25 6.44 -1.18 -2.93
C VAL A 25 6.53 0.32 -2.80
N TYR A 26 6.50 0.81 -1.58
CA TYR A 26 6.59 2.22 -1.23
C TYR A 26 7.71 2.43 -0.22
N ALA A 27 8.60 3.37 -0.49
CA ALA A 27 9.74 3.65 0.36
C ALA A 27 9.68 5.07 0.92
N VAL A 28 9.99 5.19 2.21
CA VAL A 28 10.03 6.46 2.94
C VAL A 28 11.39 6.58 3.65
N LYS A 29 12.01 7.75 3.58
CA LYS A 29 13.22 8.07 4.34
C LYS A 29 13.03 9.41 5.06
N LYS A 30 13.22 9.42 6.38
CA LYS A 30 13.05 10.63 7.23
C LYS A 30 11.70 11.33 7.04
N GLY A 31 10.62 10.56 6.85
CA GLY A 31 9.28 11.09 6.61
C GLY A 31 9.00 11.55 5.18
N GLU A 32 9.99 11.53 4.30
CA GLU A 32 9.81 11.87 2.89
C GLU A 32 9.61 10.64 2.02
N ALA A 33 8.60 10.68 1.16
CA ALA A 33 8.36 9.64 0.17
C ALA A 33 9.48 9.62 -0.86
N LEU A 34 10.15 8.47 -1.00
CA LEU A 34 11.14 8.28 -2.05
C LEU A 34 10.48 7.91 -3.38
N GLY A 35 9.43 7.09 -3.34
CA GLY A 35 8.68 6.70 -4.52
C GLY A 35 7.84 5.46 -4.33
N THR A 36 7.06 5.15 -5.37
CA THR A 36 6.22 3.97 -5.48
C THR A 36 6.66 3.14 -6.67
N VAL A 37 6.77 1.83 -6.49
CA VAL A 37 6.96 0.87 -7.58
C VAL A 37 5.72 -0.02 -7.64
N VAL A 38 5.01 0.04 -8.76
CA VAL A 38 3.85 -0.84 -9.01
C VAL A 38 4.36 -2.16 -9.56
N LEU A 39 4.09 -3.24 -8.84
CA LEU A 39 4.55 -4.59 -9.19
C LEU A 39 3.43 -5.44 -9.79
N ALA A 40 2.18 -5.19 -9.41
CA ALA A 40 1.01 -5.78 -10.05
C ALA A 40 -0.19 -4.84 -9.90
N ASP A 41 -0.94 -4.69 -10.98
CA ASP A 41 -2.20 -3.96 -11.02
C ASP A 41 -3.11 -4.61 -12.08
N GLY A 42 -3.97 -5.50 -11.64
CA GLY A 42 -4.86 -6.25 -12.54
C GLY A 42 -5.14 -7.65 -12.03
N LYS A 43 -4.83 -8.69 -12.82
CA LYS A 43 -5.15 -10.08 -12.46
C LYS A 43 -4.52 -10.49 -11.13
N ALA A 44 -5.30 -11.14 -10.28
CA ALA A 44 -4.84 -11.61 -8.97
C ALA A 44 -3.66 -12.56 -9.09
N ASP A 45 -2.56 -12.23 -8.44
CA ASP A 45 -1.33 -13.02 -8.42
C ASP A 45 -0.71 -13.05 -7.00
N PRO A 46 -1.23 -13.90 -6.11
CA PRO A 46 -0.69 -14.04 -4.75
C PRO A 46 0.74 -14.63 -4.73
N ILE A 47 1.15 -15.33 -5.79
CA ILE A 47 2.52 -15.87 -5.89
C ILE A 47 3.50 -14.72 -6.04
N ARG A 48 3.16 -13.73 -6.86
CA ARG A 48 3.99 -12.53 -7.03
C ARG A 48 4.16 -11.75 -5.72
N ALA A 49 3.10 -11.62 -4.92
CA ALA A 49 3.20 -11.00 -3.60
C ALA A 49 4.21 -11.73 -2.70
N ARG A 50 4.17 -13.07 -2.67
CA ARG A 50 5.13 -13.88 -1.91
C ARG A 50 6.57 -13.70 -2.42
N SER A 51 6.76 -13.67 -3.73
CA SER A 51 8.09 -13.44 -4.32
C SER A 51 8.66 -12.08 -3.92
N VAL A 52 7.83 -11.03 -3.89
CA VAL A 52 8.24 -9.70 -3.45
C VAL A 52 8.58 -9.68 -1.96
N ILE A 53 7.73 -10.29 -1.11
CA ILE A 53 8.01 -10.42 0.33
C ILE A 53 9.33 -11.15 0.56
N ALA A 54 9.58 -12.25 -0.16
CA ALA A 54 10.84 -13.00 -0.04
C ALA A 54 12.05 -12.18 -0.47
N ALA A 55 11.94 -11.46 -1.59
CA ALA A 55 13.04 -10.64 -2.13
C ALA A 55 13.43 -9.49 -1.21
N LEU A 56 12.45 -8.92 -0.50
CA LEU A 56 12.66 -7.75 0.38
C LEU A 56 12.78 -8.11 1.87
N ALA A 57 12.69 -9.40 2.24
CA ALA A 57 12.67 -9.81 3.66
C ALA A 57 13.90 -9.31 4.44
N ALA A 58 15.07 -9.25 3.82
CA ALA A 58 16.30 -8.74 4.44
C ALA A 58 16.25 -7.24 4.78
N ASP A 59 15.39 -6.47 4.11
CA ASP A 59 15.20 -5.04 4.35
C ASP A 59 14.15 -4.79 5.45
N HIS A 60 13.65 -5.84 6.12
CA HIS A 60 12.61 -5.77 7.14
C HIS A 60 11.39 -4.91 6.73
N PRO A 61 10.76 -5.20 5.58
CA PRO A 61 9.63 -4.42 5.11
C PRO A 61 8.42 -4.61 6.03
N ILE A 62 7.49 -3.65 5.95
CA ILE A 62 6.17 -3.80 6.56
C ILE A 62 5.17 -4.13 5.45
N VAL A 63 4.51 -5.26 5.54
CA VAL A 63 3.42 -5.63 4.63
C VAL A 63 2.11 -5.03 5.15
N VAL A 64 1.49 -4.19 4.35
CA VAL A 64 0.17 -3.59 4.65
C VAL A 64 -0.87 -4.22 3.74
N LEU A 65 -1.80 -4.96 4.33
CA LEU A 65 -2.88 -5.65 3.63
C LEU A 65 -4.18 -4.85 3.74
N GLU A 66 -4.75 -4.43 2.62
CA GLU A 66 -6.11 -3.90 2.65
C GLU A 66 -7.09 -5.02 3.00
N HIS A 67 -7.95 -4.74 3.98
CA HIS A 67 -8.91 -5.68 4.50
C HIS A 67 -10.32 -5.09 4.39
N THR A 68 -11.22 -5.80 3.71
CA THR A 68 -12.64 -5.47 3.69
C THR A 68 -13.34 -6.05 4.91
N HIS A 69 -14.27 -5.28 5.49
CA HIS A 69 -15.10 -5.79 6.58
C HIS A 69 -15.96 -6.97 6.07
N PRO A 70 -16.15 -8.03 6.87
CA PRO A 70 -17.03 -9.11 6.46
C PRO A 70 -18.44 -8.57 6.23
N GLY A 71 -18.89 -8.63 5.00
CA GLY A 71 -20.28 -8.53 4.61
C GLY A 71 -20.93 -9.91 4.67
N PRO A 72 -22.14 -10.10 4.15
CA PRO A 72 -22.70 -11.42 3.99
C PRO A 72 -21.76 -12.31 3.18
N PRO A 73 -21.60 -13.60 3.57
CA PRO A 73 -20.65 -14.48 2.94
C PRO A 73 -20.93 -14.60 1.43
N SER A 74 -19.93 -14.31 0.64
CA SER A 74 -19.93 -14.49 -0.81
C SER A 74 -18.68 -15.23 -1.24
N TRP A 75 -18.75 -15.91 -2.37
CA TRP A 75 -17.57 -16.58 -2.94
C TRP A 75 -16.40 -15.62 -3.12
N SER A 76 -16.65 -14.39 -3.53
CA SER A 76 -15.67 -13.34 -3.66
C SER A 76 -14.95 -13.06 -2.34
N MET A 77 -15.70 -12.94 -1.23
CA MET A 77 -15.11 -12.74 0.09
C MET A 77 -14.28 -13.94 0.55
N VAL A 78 -14.79 -15.15 0.35
CA VAL A 78 -14.06 -16.38 0.71
C VAL A 78 -12.72 -16.43 -0.04
N HIS A 79 -12.73 -16.21 -1.35
CA HIS A 79 -11.50 -16.19 -2.15
C HIS A 79 -10.52 -15.11 -1.68
N THR A 80 -10.99 -13.90 -1.44
CA THR A 80 -10.14 -12.81 -0.94
C THR A 80 -9.54 -13.15 0.42
N SER A 81 -10.35 -13.70 1.34
CA SER A 81 -9.88 -14.10 2.68
C SER A 81 -8.84 -15.22 2.63
N VAL A 82 -9.01 -16.20 1.73
CA VAL A 82 -8.01 -17.26 1.53
C VAL A 82 -6.69 -16.70 0.99
N GLN A 83 -6.75 -15.76 0.05
CA GLN A 83 -5.55 -15.09 -0.47
C GLN A 83 -4.84 -14.29 0.63
N LEU A 84 -5.59 -13.51 1.41
CA LEU A 84 -5.06 -12.77 2.56
C LEU A 84 -4.38 -13.69 3.56
N GLY A 85 -5.04 -14.79 3.94
CA GLY A 85 -4.49 -15.78 4.86
C GLY A 85 -3.17 -16.37 4.38
N ARG A 86 -3.08 -16.73 3.10
CA ARG A 86 -1.86 -17.27 2.48
C ARG A 86 -0.71 -16.25 2.44
N ILE A 87 -1.01 -14.98 2.20
CA ILE A 87 0.01 -13.93 2.19
C ILE A 87 0.48 -13.69 3.62
N TRP A 88 -0.44 -13.62 4.58
CA TRP A 88 -0.15 -13.43 6.00
C TRP A 88 0.73 -14.54 6.55
N GLU A 89 0.34 -15.79 6.32
CA GLU A 89 1.12 -16.97 6.72
C GLU A 89 2.54 -16.95 6.13
N TYR A 90 2.65 -16.63 4.84
CA TYR A 90 3.94 -16.56 4.19
C TYR A 90 4.83 -15.45 4.76
N ALA A 91 4.27 -14.27 5.02
CA ALA A 91 5.00 -13.18 5.65
C ALA A 91 5.47 -13.56 7.06
N ALA A 92 4.63 -14.25 7.84
CA ALA A 92 4.99 -14.76 9.16
C ALA A 92 6.15 -15.78 9.10
N ILE A 93 6.15 -16.69 8.12
CA ILE A 93 7.26 -17.64 7.88
C ILE A 93 8.57 -16.90 7.55
N LYS A 94 8.47 -15.73 6.90
CA LYS A 94 9.62 -14.86 6.58
C LYS A 94 9.96 -13.85 7.67
N GLU A 95 9.29 -13.92 8.82
CA GLU A 95 9.46 -12.98 9.95
C GLU A 95 9.21 -11.51 9.54
N VAL A 96 8.38 -11.31 8.52
CA VAL A 96 8.00 -9.99 8.03
C VAL A 96 6.72 -9.53 8.72
N GLN A 97 6.75 -8.31 9.24
CA GLN A 97 5.61 -7.72 9.93
C GLN A 97 4.44 -7.46 8.98
N VAL A 98 3.21 -7.81 9.42
CA VAL A 98 1.99 -7.63 8.65
C VAL A 98 0.99 -6.78 9.42
N TRP A 99 0.41 -5.78 8.75
CA TRP A 99 -0.62 -4.90 9.29
C TRP A 99 -1.88 -4.89 8.42
N PRO A 100 -3.04 -5.17 9.00
CA PRO A 100 -4.31 -5.04 8.30
C PRO A 100 -4.74 -3.57 8.25
N ALA A 101 -5.06 -3.07 7.06
CA ALA A 101 -5.65 -1.76 6.85
C ALA A 101 -7.14 -1.90 6.50
N HIS A 102 -8.01 -1.53 7.40
CA HIS A 102 -9.46 -1.61 7.16
C HIS A 102 -9.91 -0.60 6.12
N ARG A 103 -10.50 -1.07 5.01
CA ARG A 103 -10.98 -0.23 3.90
C ARG A 103 -11.88 0.93 4.37
N LYS A 104 -12.78 0.72 5.33
CA LYS A 104 -13.61 1.80 5.88
C LYS A 104 -12.78 2.89 6.56
N LYS A 105 -11.73 2.52 7.28
CA LYS A 105 -10.84 3.48 7.95
C LYS A 105 -9.95 4.20 6.95
N VAL A 106 -9.44 3.50 5.94
CA VAL A 106 -8.71 4.10 4.82
C VAL A 106 -9.57 5.14 4.11
N LYS A 107 -10.84 4.79 3.79
CA LYS A 107 -11.80 5.73 3.19
C LYS A 107 -12.14 6.91 4.09
N ALA A 108 -12.27 6.71 5.38
CA ALA A 108 -12.52 7.80 6.32
C ALA A 108 -11.37 8.82 6.38
N LEU A 109 -10.13 8.38 6.17
CA LEU A 109 -8.96 9.25 6.16
C LEU A 109 -8.76 9.94 4.81
N LEU A 110 -8.80 9.18 3.70
CA LEU A 110 -8.37 9.66 2.38
C LEU A 110 -9.52 10.03 1.45
N GLY A 111 -10.76 9.65 1.79
CA GLY A 111 -11.95 9.99 1.00
C GLY A 111 -12.89 8.81 0.76
N ASN A 112 -14.18 9.10 0.64
CA ASN A 112 -15.25 8.09 0.60
C ASN A 112 -15.40 7.36 -0.75
N SER A 113 -14.70 7.81 -1.80
CA SER A 113 -14.70 7.19 -3.13
C SER A 113 -13.29 6.95 -3.63
N ASP A 114 -13.15 6.08 -4.62
CA ASP A 114 -11.84 5.79 -5.21
C ASP A 114 -11.24 7.04 -5.91
N SER A 115 -12.07 7.90 -6.47
CA SER A 115 -11.64 9.19 -7.02
C SER A 115 -11.16 10.17 -5.93
N ALA A 116 -11.84 10.20 -4.79
CA ALA A 116 -11.43 11.04 -3.65
C ALA A 116 -10.10 10.55 -3.05
N ILE A 117 -9.94 9.23 -2.90
CA ILE A 117 -8.67 8.63 -2.45
C ILE A 117 -7.53 9.01 -3.41
N ARG A 118 -7.73 8.86 -4.72
CA ARG A 118 -6.74 9.24 -5.72
C ARG A 118 -6.37 10.72 -5.60
N ARG A 119 -7.37 11.62 -5.48
CA ARG A 119 -7.17 13.06 -5.30
C ARG A 119 -6.31 13.35 -4.07
N SER A 120 -6.68 12.82 -2.92
CA SER A 120 -5.94 13.01 -1.67
C SER A 120 -4.49 12.51 -1.77
N ILE A 121 -4.24 11.37 -2.41
CA ILE A 121 -2.89 10.85 -2.61
C ILE A 121 -2.08 11.76 -3.55
N CYS A 122 -2.68 12.25 -4.64
CA CYS A 122 -2.02 13.19 -5.54
C CYS A 122 -1.62 14.46 -4.81
N GLU A 123 -2.55 15.08 -4.08
CA GLU A 123 -2.32 16.29 -3.30
C GLU A 123 -1.21 16.09 -2.24
N LEU A 124 -1.23 14.98 -1.52
CA LEU A 124 -0.21 14.62 -0.53
C LEU A 124 1.20 14.54 -1.15
N HIS A 125 1.30 14.14 -2.41
CA HIS A 125 2.58 14.04 -3.13
C HIS A 125 2.90 15.27 -3.99
N GLY A 126 2.06 16.31 -3.93
CA GLY A 126 2.25 17.56 -4.68
C GLY A 126 1.91 17.48 -6.16
N TYR A 127 1.04 16.53 -6.54
CA TYR A 127 0.55 16.39 -7.93
C TYR A 127 -0.87 16.90 -8.08
N ASP A 128 -1.16 17.45 -9.24
CA ASP A 128 -2.53 17.77 -9.64
C ASP A 128 -3.25 16.48 -10.09
N PRO A 129 -4.35 16.08 -9.41
CA PRO A 129 -5.07 14.84 -9.71
C PRO A 129 -5.73 14.84 -11.10
N ASP A 130 -6.04 16.01 -11.65
CA ASP A 130 -6.76 16.14 -12.91
C ASP A 130 -5.81 16.05 -14.13
N THR A 131 -4.52 16.32 -13.94
CA THR A 131 -3.50 16.26 -14.99
C THR A 131 -2.57 15.08 -14.86
N LEU A 132 -2.58 14.37 -13.73
CA LEU A 132 -1.68 13.24 -13.49
C LEU A 132 -1.99 12.06 -14.41
N HIS A 133 -1.06 11.75 -15.30
CA HIS A 133 -1.13 10.58 -16.18
C HIS A 133 -0.35 9.41 -15.58
N PRO A 134 -0.79 8.13 -15.71
CA PRO A 134 -0.06 6.96 -15.17
C PRO A 134 1.38 6.82 -15.66
N ARG A 135 1.71 7.41 -16.80
CA ARG A 135 3.08 7.38 -17.38
C ARG A 135 3.91 8.60 -17.02
N HIS A 136 3.43 9.47 -16.10
CA HIS A 136 4.24 10.61 -15.65
C HIS A 136 5.51 10.11 -14.96
N GLU A 137 6.57 10.87 -15.03
CA GLU A 137 7.78 10.64 -14.26
C GLU A 137 7.58 11.15 -12.83
N GLY A 138 7.96 10.35 -11.82
CA GLY A 138 7.89 10.78 -10.43
C GLY A 138 7.41 9.70 -9.45
N ARG A 139 7.11 10.13 -8.22
CA ARG A 139 6.85 9.24 -7.08
C ARG A 139 5.60 8.35 -7.24
N LEU A 140 4.66 8.74 -8.09
CA LEU A 140 3.43 8.00 -8.36
C LEU A 140 3.44 7.33 -9.75
N HIS A 141 4.63 7.14 -10.35
CA HIS A 141 4.75 6.50 -11.66
C HIS A 141 4.10 5.12 -11.68
N GLY A 142 3.26 4.88 -12.68
CA GLY A 142 2.58 3.59 -12.90
C GLY A 142 1.41 3.31 -11.94
N VAL A 143 1.12 4.19 -10.97
CA VAL A 143 0.00 3.96 -10.05
C VAL A 143 -1.32 4.12 -10.80
N SER A 144 -2.09 3.04 -10.88
CA SER A 144 -3.40 3.00 -11.52
C SER A 144 -4.34 2.06 -10.77
N SER A 145 -5.58 1.97 -11.13
CA SER A 145 -6.57 0.98 -10.66
C SER A 145 -6.41 0.53 -9.19
N HIS A 146 -6.13 -0.74 -8.94
CA HIS A 146 -5.97 -1.33 -7.60
C HIS A 146 -4.69 -0.89 -6.90
N ALA A 147 -3.68 -0.43 -7.63
CA ALA A 147 -2.46 0.10 -7.02
C ALA A 147 -2.75 1.36 -6.17
N TRP A 148 -3.77 2.16 -6.52
CA TRP A 148 -4.21 3.28 -5.67
C TRP A 148 -4.72 2.80 -4.31
N GLN A 149 -5.46 1.70 -4.25
CA GLN A 149 -5.98 1.15 -3.00
C GLN A 149 -4.84 0.57 -2.15
N ALA A 150 -3.91 -0.15 -2.76
CA ALA A 150 -2.72 -0.67 -2.09
C ALA A 150 -1.87 0.47 -1.49
N LEU A 151 -1.67 1.57 -2.24
CA LEU A 151 -0.96 2.75 -1.76
C LEU A 151 -1.73 3.47 -0.64
N ALA A 152 -3.06 3.59 -0.78
CA ALA A 152 -3.92 4.17 0.24
C ALA A 152 -3.81 3.43 1.59
N ALA A 153 -3.75 2.10 1.55
CA ALA A 153 -3.57 1.27 2.73
C ALA A 153 -2.22 1.55 3.42
N VAL A 154 -1.14 1.67 2.64
CA VAL A 154 0.20 2.03 3.14
C VAL A 154 0.21 3.42 3.78
N LEU A 155 -0.33 4.42 3.11
CA LEU A 155 -0.38 5.80 3.62
C LEU A 155 -1.23 5.90 4.90
N TYR A 156 -2.35 5.16 4.96
CA TYR A 156 -3.14 5.04 6.17
C TYR A 156 -2.30 4.46 7.32
N HIS A 157 -1.54 3.38 7.06
CA HIS A 157 -0.69 2.77 8.08
C HIS A 157 0.40 3.73 8.58
N ILE A 158 1.08 4.43 7.67
CA ILE A 158 2.11 5.42 8.00
C ILE A 158 1.53 6.52 8.89
N HIS A 159 0.35 7.05 8.52
CA HIS A 159 -0.29 8.12 9.28
C HIS A 159 -0.59 7.74 10.74
N PHE A 160 -1.05 6.51 10.99
CA PHE A 160 -1.47 6.10 12.33
C PHE A 160 -0.38 5.42 13.17
N ASN A 161 0.64 4.83 12.55
CA ASN A 161 1.59 3.99 13.28
C ASN A 161 3.05 4.49 13.25
N HIS A 162 3.39 5.41 12.35
CA HIS A 162 4.75 5.89 12.17
C HIS A 162 4.92 7.42 12.32
N HIS A 163 4.23 8.01 13.28
CA HIS A 163 4.21 9.45 13.57
C HIS A 163 3.46 10.31 12.54
N PRO A 164 2.76 11.33 13.05
CA PRO A 164 2.10 12.27 12.16
C PRO A 164 3.17 12.85 11.23
N ILE A 165 2.86 12.84 9.94
CA ILE A 165 3.50 13.74 9.00
C ILE A 165 3.41 15.09 9.71
N THR A 166 4.53 15.59 10.20
CA THR A 166 4.58 16.87 10.92
C THR A 166 3.85 17.87 10.06
N GLU A 167 2.74 18.37 10.56
CA GLU A 167 2.05 19.50 9.95
C GLU A 167 3.12 20.54 9.68
N ARG A 168 3.35 20.84 8.42
CA ARG A 168 4.12 22.02 8.06
C ARG A 168 3.27 23.19 8.53
N THR A 169 3.58 23.67 9.73
CA THR A 169 3.18 25.03 10.11
C THR A 169 3.74 25.96 9.05
N ALA A 170 2.81 26.55 8.30
CA ALA A 170 3.06 27.61 7.34
C ALA A 170 3.66 28.83 8.04
#